data_88140e13278a118a4930552a00f45f97
#
_entry.id   88140e13278a118a4930552a00f45f97
#
_cell.length_a   1.000
_cell.length_b   1.000
_cell.length_c   1.000
_cell.angle_alpha   90.00
_cell.angle_beta   90.00
_cell.angle_gamma   90.00
#
_symmetry.space_group_name_H-M   'P 1'
#
loop_
_entity.id
_entity.type
_entity.pdbx_description
1 polymer ?
#
loop_
_entity_poly.entity_id
_entity_poly.type
_entity_poly.pdbx_seq_one_letter_code
_entity_poly.pdbx_strand_id
1 'polypeptide(L)'
;MRIAKITGREILDSRGNPTIEADVYLEGGAVGTAGVPSGASTGEHEAWELRDSDTTRYQGKGVTKAVDNIRNVIAPALIGLEATEQTTADALMNSLDGTFNKAKLGANAILGVSLALAKAAAAQLHQPLYRYLGGPNAKVLPVPMMNIINGGAHSDAPIDFQEFMIVPSGAPTFREALRYGAEVFHALKSVLHDRGLSTAVGDEGGFAPRLNSAEDALDCIAQAVDKAGYRFGEDISIALDVASSEFYEPESGLYVFKKSDGSRKTAAELTDYYVELKKKYPIVSIEDGCAENDWDGWKILTEKLGKSTQLVGDDLFVTNVEFLRKGIHLGVGNSILVKVNQIGSLTETLDAVELAMGNRYTAVISHRSGETEDATIADIAVGTNAGQIKTGSLSRSDRMAKYNRLLRIEEELGESARYGNGFGLF
;
A
#
# COMPACT_ATOMS: atom_id res chain seq x y z
N MET A 1 -12.24 -28.44 9.48
CA MET A 1 -11.89 -27.20 10.24
C MET A 1 -13.00 -26.17 10.08
N ARG A 2 -14.18 -26.46 10.65
CA ARG A 2 -15.35 -25.61 10.40
C ARG A 2 -15.32 -24.32 11.20
N ILE A 3 -15.89 -23.28 10.63
CA ILE A 3 -16.09 -22.00 11.30
C ILE A 3 -17.16 -22.17 12.38
N ALA A 4 -16.79 -21.91 13.64
CA ALA A 4 -17.67 -22.07 14.80
C ALA A 4 -18.36 -20.74 15.17
N LYS A 5 -17.64 -19.61 15.03
CA LYS A 5 -18.13 -18.30 15.43
C LYS A 5 -17.37 -17.20 14.65
N ILE A 6 -18.07 -16.13 14.32
CA ILE A 6 -17.47 -14.90 13.79
C ILE A 6 -17.97 -13.71 14.62
N THR A 7 -17.09 -12.80 14.98
CA THR A 7 -17.41 -11.55 15.65
C THR A 7 -16.69 -10.37 14.99
N GLY A 8 -17.30 -9.20 15.13
CA GLY A 8 -16.68 -7.94 14.72
C GLY A 8 -16.77 -6.93 15.85
N ARG A 9 -15.82 -6.00 15.89
CA ARG A 9 -15.83 -4.87 16.80
C ARG A 9 -15.29 -3.63 16.13
N GLU A 10 -15.63 -2.47 16.68
CA GLU A 10 -15.02 -1.21 16.35
C GLU A 10 -13.74 -1.04 17.17
N ILE A 11 -12.64 -0.69 16.51
CA ILE A 11 -11.38 -0.29 17.12
C ILE A 11 -10.96 1.08 16.55
N LEU A 12 -9.86 1.66 17.00
CA LEU A 12 -9.32 2.90 16.43
C LEU A 12 -8.10 2.61 15.55
N ASP A 13 -8.04 3.30 14.42
CA ASP A 13 -6.87 3.31 13.54
C ASP A 13 -5.77 4.23 14.06
N SER A 14 -4.63 4.28 13.37
CA SER A 14 -3.46 5.10 13.70
C SER A 14 -3.72 6.63 13.69
N ARG A 15 -4.86 7.06 13.14
CA ARG A 15 -5.32 8.45 13.14
C ARG A 15 -6.37 8.73 14.21
N GLY A 16 -6.75 7.72 15.01
CA GLY A 16 -7.82 7.82 16.00
C GLY A 16 -9.22 7.78 15.40
N ASN A 17 -9.39 7.34 14.13
CA ASN A 17 -10.68 7.12 13.53
C ASN A 17 -11.13 5.67 13.75
N PRO A 18 -12.44 5.43 13.89
CA PRO A 18 -12.98 4.07 13.97
C PRO A 18 -12.65 3.25 12.73
N THR A 19 -12.31 1.99 12.95
CA THR A 19 -12.21 0.95 11.93
C THR A 19 -12.68 -0.39 12.50
N ILE A 20 -12.68 -1.42 11.67
CA ILE A 20 -13.15 -2.77 12.02
C ILE A 20 -11.98 -3.66 12.44
N GLU A 21 -12.24 -4.48 13.46
CA GLU A 21 -11.50 -5.70 13.74
C GLU A 21 -12.48 -6.88 13.75
N ALA A 22 -12.15 -7.96 13.06
CA ALA A 22 -12.94 -9.19 13.02
C ALA A 22 -12.17 -10.37 13.60
N ASP A 23 -12.90 -11.27 14.30
CA ASP A 23 -12.37 -12.56 14.74
C ASP A 23 -13.17 -13.70 14.10
N VAL A 24 -12.44 -14.72 13.66
CA VAL A 24 -12.99 -16.00 13.21
C VAL A 24 -12.47 -17.11 14.13
N TYR A 25 -13.40 -17.83 14.74
CA TYR A 25 -13.13 -18.96 15.65
C TYR A 25 -13.46 -20.27 14.92
N LEU A 26 -12.56 -21.25 15.00
CA LEU A 26 -12.76 -22.57 14.43
C LEU A 26 -13.14 -23.60 15.49
N GLU A 27 -13.87 -24.66 15.11
CA GLU A 27 -14.22 -25.80 16.01
C GLU A 27 -12.98 -26.44 16.64
N GLY A 28 -11.82 -26.39 15.95
CA GLY A 28 -10.54 -26.88 16.46
C GLY A 28 -9.86 -25.99 17.49
N GLY A 29 -10.47 -24.84 17.84
CA GLY A 29 -9.97 -23.91 18.85
C GLY A 29 -9.06 -22.81 18.30
N ALA A 30 -8.63 -22.86 17.06
CA ALA A 30 -7.85 -21.76 16.47
C ALA A 30 -8.71 -20.51 16.28
N VAL A 31 -8.05 -19.35 16.40
CA VAL A 31 -8.67 -18.03 16.22
C VAL A 31 -7.81 -17.21 15.26
N GLY A 32 -8.43 -16.54 14.32
CA GLY A 32 -7.79 -15.53 13.50
C GLY A 32 -8.42 -14.17 13.76
N THR A 33 -7.58 -13.16 13.95
CA THR A 33 -8.00 -11.76 14.18
C THR A 33 -7.39 -10.87 13.10
N ALA A 34 -8.18 -9.98 12.52
CA ALA A 34 -7.71 -9.03 11.51
C ALA A 34 -8.30 -7.64 11.71
N GLY A 35 -7.42 -6.64 11.75
CA GLY A 35 -7.77 -5.22 11.68
C GLY A 35 -7.80 -4.74 10.24
N VAL A 36 -8.74 -3.86 9.92
CA VAL A 36 -8.95 -3.33 8.56
C VAL A 36 -8.33 -1.93 8.43
N PRO A 37 -7.47 -1.69 7.43
CA PRO A 37 -6.93 -0.34 7.18
C PRO A 37 -7.97 0.57 6.52
N SER A 38 -7.72 1.89 6.59
CA SER A 38 -8.61 2.92 6.05
C SER A 38 -7.81 4.00 5.30
N GLY A 39 -8.25 4.41 4.11
CA GLY A 39 -7.61 5.48 3.33
C GLY A 39 -7.91 6.89 3.87
N ALA A 40 -7.03 7.86 3.57
CA ALA A 40 -7.29 9.28 3.71
C ALA A 40 -7.83 9.87 2.40
N SER A 41 -7.10 9.67 1.32
CA SER A 41 -7.57 9.83 -0.06
C SER A 41 -8.07 8.49 -0.58
N THR A 42 -9.11 8.49 -1.40
CA THR A 42 -9.69 7.28 -2.00
C THR A 42 -9.89 7.51 -3.49
N GLY A 43 -9.40 6.58 -4.32
CA GLY A 43 -9.70 6.57 -5.75
C GLY A 43 -11.22 6.45 -6.00
N GLU A 44 -11.69 7.03 -7.08
CA GLU A 44 -13.12 7.07 -7.43
C GLU A 44 -13.76 5.67 -7.50
N HIS A 45 -12.96 4.66 -7.86
CA HIS A 45 -13.42 3.30 -8.14
C HIS A 45 -13.11 2.30 -7.02
N GLU A 46 -12.64 2.74 -5.85
CA GLU A 46 -12.40 1.86 -4.71
C GLU A 46 -13.69 1.20 -4.20
N ALA A 47 -13.57 0.01 -3.63
CA ALA A 47 -14.66 -0.63 -2.92
C ALA A 47 -15.08 0.21 -1.70
N TRP A 48 -16.36 0.19 -1.39
CA TRP A 48 -17.00 1.10 -0.44
C TRP A 48 -16.67 0.77 1.01
N GLU A 49 -15.99 1.68 1.69
CA GLU A 49 -15.84 1.64 3.15
C GLU A 49 -17.14 2.12 3.80
N LEU A 50 -17.88 1.21 4.44
CA LEU A 50 -19.16 1.54 5.06
C LEU A 50 -18.94 2.27 6.39
N ARG A 51 -19.41 3.53 6.44
CA ARG A 51 -19.42 4.41 7.61
C ARG A 51 -20.86 4.67 8.07
N ASP A 52 -21.04 4.93 9.37
CA ASP A 52 -22.36 5.14 9.98
C ASP A 52 -23.04 6.43 9.51
N SER A 53 -22.25 7.46 9.17
CA SER A 53 -22.72 8.83 8.84
C SER A 53 -23.51 9.50 9.98
N ASP A 54 -23.43 8.99 11.21
CA ASP A 54 -23.99 9.60 12.41
C ASP A 54 -23.02 10.64 12.95
N THR A 55 -23.29 11.91 12.68
CA THR A 55 -22.43 13.04 13.08
C THR A 55 -22.29 13.22 14.59
N THR A 56 -23.20 12.62 15.38
CA THR A 56 -23.14 12.67 16.84
C THR A 56 -22.09 11.71 17.44
N ARG A 57 -21.59 10.79 16.61
CA ARG A 57 -20.60 9.78 17.00
C ARG A 57 -19.43 9.77 16.01
N TYR A 58 -18.20 9.99 16.52
CA TYR A 58 -16.99 10.08 15.70
C TYR A 58 -17.11 10.95 14.45
N GLN A 59 -17.90 12.02 14.51
CA GLN A 59 -18.11 12.94 13.38
C GLN A 59 -18.62 12.25 12.10
N GLY A 60 -19.43 11.22 12.25
CA GLY A 60 -19.96 10.41 11.14
C GLY A 60 -19.09 9.24 10.69
N LYS A 61 -17.88 9.10 11.27
CA LYS A 61 -16.89 8.06 10.87
C LYS A 61 -17.06 6.73 11.58
N GLY A 62 -18.06 6.53 12.44
CA GLY A 62 -18.34 5.26 13.10
C GLY A 62 -18.52 4.11 12.09
N VAL A 63 -18.31 2.87 12.55
CA VAL A 63 -18.41 1.64 11.72
C VAL A 63 -19.34 0.60 12.30
N THR A 64 -20.28 1.02 13.16
CA THR A 64 -21.22 0.08 13.85
C THR A 64 -22.11 -0.65 12.86
N LYS A 65 -22.57 0.00 11.77
CA LYS A 65 -23.36 -0.67 10.70
C LYS A 65 -22.57 -1.81 10.06
N ALA A 66 -21.30 -1.59 9.75
CA ALA A 66 -20.45 -2.62 9.18
C ALA A 66 -20.18 -3.77 10.19
N VAL A 67 -19.98 -3.44 11.46
CA VAL A 67 -19.89 -4.44 12.55
C VAL A 67 -21.18 -5.26 12.67
N ASP A 68 -22.34 -4.62 12.59
CA ASP A 68 -23.63 -5.31 12.62
C ASP A 68 -23.82 -6.21 11.39
N ASN A 69 -23.34 -5.80 10.21
CA ASN A 69 -23.33 -6.65 9.01
C ASN A 69 -22.47 -7.90 9.20
N ILE A 70 -21.31 -7.78 9.86
CA ILE A 70 -20.51 -8.95 10.22
C ILE A 70 -21.31 -9.91 11.10
N ARG A 71 -21.95 -9.40 12.17
CA ARG A 71 -22.63 -10.23 13.18
C ARG A 71 -23.91 -10.86 12.68
N ASN A 72 -24.71 -10.09 11.93
CA ASN A 72 -26.10 -10.44 11.62
C ASN A 72 -26.31 -10.98 10.20
N VAL A 73 -25.34 -10.74 9.28
CA VAL A 73 -25.45 -11.17 7.87
C VAL A 73 -24.31 -12.13 7.51
N ILE A 74 -23.05 -11.71 7.68
CA ILE A 74 -21.90 -12.51 7.26
C ILE A 74 -21.73 -13.75 8.15
N ALA A 75 -21.71 -13.58 9.48
CA ALA A 75 -21.48 -14.67 10.39
C ALA A 75 -22.50 -15.83 10.25
N PRO A 76 -23.82 -15.60 10.22
CA PRO A 76 -24.78 -16.69 10.03
C PRO A 76 -24.59 -17.45 8.70
N ALA A 77 -24.11 -16.80 7.67
CA ALA A 77 -23.92 -17.41 6.35
C ALA A 77 -22.64 -18.26 6.26
N LEU A 78 -21.59 -17.90 7.04
CA LEU A 78 -20.31 -18.59 6.98
C LEU A 78 -20.12 -19.66 8.06
N ILE A 79 -20.85 -19.59 9.18
CA ILE A 79 -20.77 -20.61 10.25
C ILE A 79 -21.05 -22.01 9.68
N GLY A 80 -20.18 -22.97 10.01
CA GLY A 80 -20.25 -24.35 9.52
C GLY A 80 -19.51 -24.60 8.21
N LEU A 81 -19.08 -23.55 7.48
CA LEU A 81 -18.21 -23.71 6.29
C LEU A 81 -16.82 -24.18 6.68
N GLU A 82 -16.14 -24.84 5.75
CA GLU A 82 -14.76 -25.26 5.89
C GLU A 82 -13.82 -24.05 5.77
N ALA A 83 -13.00 -23.82 6.79
CA ALA A 83 -12.17 -22.60 6.88
C ALA A 83 -11.07 -22.50 5.80
N THR A 84 -10.69 -23.62 5.19
CA THR A 84 -9.70 -23.63 4.08
C THR A 84 -10.30 -23.27 2.73
N GLU A 85 -11.63 -23.19 2.63
CA GLU A 85 -12.32 -22.82 1.40
C GLU A 85 -12.45 -21.29 1.28
N GLN A 86 -11.29 -20.57 1.31
CA GLN A 86 -11.23 -19.12 1.28
C GLN A 86 -12.01 -18.50 0.11
N THR A 87 -11.80 -19.02 -1.09
CA THR A 87 -12.45 -18.51 -2.30
C THR A 87 -13.97 -18.67 -2.25
N THR A 88 -14.46 -19.77 -1.68
CA THR A 88 -15.90 -20.02 -1.48
C THR A 88 -16.48 -19.03 -0.47
N ALA A 89 -15.79 -18.79 0.64
CA ALA A 89 -16.24 -17.86 1.67
C ALA A 89 -16.28 -16.41 1.14
N ASP A 90 -15.23 -15.97 0.45
CA ASP A 90 -15.17 -14.63 -0.15
C ASP A 90 -16.23 -14.44 -1.23
N ALA A 91 -16.42 -15.43 -2.11
CA ALA A 91 -17.48 -15.40 -3.12
C ALA A 91 -18.88 -15.32 -2.50
N LEU A 92 -19.11 -16.06 -1.39
CA LEU A 92 -20.38 -15.99 -0.67
C LEU A 92 -20.62 -14.61 -0.07
N MET A 93 -19.62 -14.00 0.57
CA MET A 93 -19.72 -12.63 1.12
C MET A 93 -20.00 -11.61 0.02
N ASN A 94 -19.33 -11.70 -1.11
CA ASN A 94 -19.57 -10.84 -2.28
C ASN A 94 -20.99 -11.03 -2.83
N SER A 95 -21.50 -12.25 -2.88
CA SER A 95 -22.88 -12.54 -3.30
C SER A 95 -23.93 -12.00 -2.34
N LEU A 96 -23.66 -12.03 -1.03
CA LEU A 96 -24.55 -11.45 -0.01
C LEU A 96 -24.61 -9.92 -0.10
N ASP A 97 -23.53 -9.28 -0.46
CA ASP A 97 -23.49 -7.86 -0.77
C ASP A 97 -24.25 -7.58 -2.07
N GLY A 98 -23.91 -8.23 -3.15
CA GLY A 98 -24.57 -8.16 -4.45
C GLY A 98 -24.41 -6.83 -5.19
N THR A 99 -23.60 -5.88 -4.68
CA THR A 99 -23.28 -4.61 -5.35
C THR A 99 -21.87 -4.67 -5.96
N PHE A 100 -21.64 -3.89 -7.00
CA PHE A 100 -20.35 -3.87 -7.70
C PHE A 100 -19.18 -3.46 -6.79
N ASN A 101 -19.41 -2.51 -5.90
CA ASN A 101 -18.39 -1.92 -5.03
C ASN A 101 -18.54 -2.27 -3.55
N LYS A 102 -19.30 -3.31 -3.20
CA LYS A 102 -19.54 -3.75 -1.81
C LYS A 102 -20.24 -2.69 -0.93
N ALA A 103 -21.11 -1.87 -1.52
CA ALA A 103 -21.75 -0.75 -0.82
C ALA A 103 -22.83 -1.18 0.20
N LYS A 104 -23.35 -2.41 0.11
CA LYS A 104 -24.42 -2.90 1.00
C LYS A 104 -23.88 -3.39 2.34
N LEU A 105 -22.88 -4.26 2.34
CA LEU A 105 -22.29 -4.80 3.56
C LEU A 105 -21.08 -3.99 4.04
N GLY A 106 -20.39 -3.35 3.12
CA GLY A 106 -19.14 -2.64 3.31
C GLY A 106 -17.93 -3.53 3.01
N ALA A 107 -17.02 -3.02 2.17
CA ALA A 107 -15.74 -3.69 1.88
C ALA A 107 -14.93 -3.93 3.15
N ASN A 108 -15.01 -3.00 4.12
CA ASN A 108 -14.37 -3.14 5.42
C ASN A 108 -14.92 -4.32 6.24
N ALA A 109 -16.24 -4.58 6.21
CA ALA A 109 -16.83 -5.73 6.88
C ALA A 109 -16.39 -7.06 6.23
N ILE A 110 -16.45 -7.13 4.90
CA ILE A 110 -16.05 -8.32 4.13
C ILE A 110 -14.55 -8.60 4.33
N LEU A 111 -13.70 -7.60 4.18
CA LEU A 111 -12.25 -7.75 4.32
C LEU A 111 -11.84 -8.22 5.71
N GLY A 112 -12.41 -7.64 6.76
CA GLY A 112 -12.11 -8.05 8.14
C GLY A 112 -12.32 -9.54 8.35
N VAL A 113 -13.45 -10.06 7.90
CA VAL A 113 -13.77 -11.50 8.00
C VAL A 113 -12.89 -12.34 7.07
N SER A 114 -12.64 -11.89 5.84
CA SER A 114 -11.82 -12.60 4.86
C SER A 114 -10.39 -12.81 5.36
N LEU A 115 -9.74 -11.77 5.90
CA LEU A 115 -8.39 -11.85 6.44
C LEU A 115 -8.34 -12.67 7.75
N ALA A 116 -9.32 -12.49 8.64
CA ALA A 116 -9.41 -13.26 9.88
C ALA A 116 -9.61 -14.75 9.60
N LEU A 117 -10.37 -15.11 8.57
CA LEU A 117 -10.56 -16.50 8.14
C LEU A 117 -9.25 -17.15 7.71
N ALA A 118 -8.47 -16.50 6.85
CA ALA A 118 -7.18 -16.99 6.42
C ALA A 118 -6.21 -17.21 7.59
N LYS A 119 -6.19 -16.26 8.54
CA LYS A 119 -5.38 -16.38 9.78
C LYS A 119 -5.82 -17.54 10.64
N ALA A 120 -7.14 -17.74 10.82
CA ALA A 120 -7.66 -18.86 11.60
C ALA A 120 -7.31 -20.21 10.96
N ALA A 121 -7.45 -20.32 9.62
CA ALA A 121 -7.09 -21.51 8.89
C ALA A 121 -5.58 -21.81 8.98
N ALA A 122 -4.72 -20.81 8.80
CA ALA A 122 -3.28 -20.95 8.95
C ALA A 122 -2.88 -21.40 10.37
N ALA A 123 -3.47 -20.79 11.41
CA ALA A 123 -3.24 -21.14 12.79
C ALA A 123 -3.67 -22.58 13.09
N GLN A 124 -4.83 -23.03 12.60
CA GLN A 124 -5.33 -24.40 12.77
C GLN A 124 -4.43 -25.43 12.08
N LEU A 125 -3.79 -25.07 10.99
CA LEU A 125 -2.82 -25.90 10.27
C LEU A 125 -1.39 -25.81 10.85
N HIS A 126 -1.20 -25.02 11.92
CA HIS A 126 0.11 -24.75 12.52
C HIS A 126 1.13 -24.20 11.49
N GLN A 127 0.67 -23.38 10.56
CA GLN A 127 1.49 -22.72 9.55
C GLN A 127 1.51 -21.21 9.76
N PRO A 128 2.65 -20.53 9.56
CA PRO A 128 2.64 -19.08 9.45
C PRO A 128 1.83 -18.65 8.22
N LEU A 129 1.18 -17.50 8.31
CA LEU A 129 0.23 -17.04 7.29
C LEU A 129 0.86 -16.95 5.90
N TYR A 130 2.08 -16.40 5.78
CA TYR A 130 2.74 -16.30 4.47
C TYR A 130 2.94 -17.67 3.79
N ARG A 131 3.19 -18.71 4.58
CA ARG A 131 3.36 -20.08 4.05
C ARG A 131 2.03 -20.72 3.70
N TYR A 132 1.00 -20.45 4.49
CA TYR A 132 -0.36 -20.88 4.15
C TYR A 132 -0.84 -20.29 2.83
N LEU A 133 -0.55 -18.99 2.59
CA LEU A 133 -0.94 -18.29 1.36
C LEU A 133 -0.12 -18.73 0.14
N GLY A 134 1.21 -18.83 0.28
CA GLY A 134 2.12 -19.02 -0.86
C GLY A 134 2.74 -20.42 -0.98
N GLY A 135 2.39 -21.32 -0.06
CA GLY A 135 2.94 -22.68 -0.04
C GLY A 135 4.44 -22.74 0.26
N PRO A 136 5.10 -23.88 -0.08
CA PRO A 136 6.49 -24.11 0.29
C PRO A 136 7.50 -23.18 -0.42
N ASN A 137 7.10 -22.50 -1.48
CA ASN A 137 7.98 -21.60 -2.24
C ASN A 137 7.86 -20.13 -1.84
N ALA A 138 7.06 -19.78 -0.84
CA ALA A 138 6.99 -18.45 -0.25
C ALA A 138 8.29 -18.14 0.51
N LYS A 139 9.17 -17.30 -0.06
CA LYS A 139 10.54 -17.08 0.47
C LYS A 139 11.16 -15.75 0.07
N VAL A 140 10.46 -14.92 -0.73
CA VAL A 140 10.98 -13.64 -1.19
C VAL A 140 10.59 -12.55 -0.21
N LEU A 141 11.57 -11.99 0.50
CA LEU A 141 11.39 -10.79 1.33
C LEU A 141 11.28 -9.58 0.39
N PRO A 142 10.25 -8.74 0.58
CA PRO A 142 10.02 -7.61 -0.32
C PRO A 142 11.05 -6.49 -0.11
N VAL A 143 11.42 -5.80 -1.18
CA VAL A 143 12.14 -4.53 -1.13
C VAL A 143 11.17 -3.44 -0.65
N PRO A 144 11.46 -2.74 0.45
CA PRO A 144 10.56 -1.71 0.96
C PRO A 144 10.75 -0.38 0.23
N MET A 145 9.64 0.28 -0.10
CA MET A 145 9.59 1.69 -0.44
C MET A 145 9.18 2.45 0.82
N MET A 146 10.09 3.26 1.37
CA MET A 146 9.94 3.87 2.69
C MET A 146 9.67 5.36 2.54
N ASN A 147 8.44 5.83 2.79
CA ASN A 147 8.08 7.24 2.71
C ASN A 147 8.77 8.05 3.81
N ILE A 148 9.81 8.85 3.48
CA ILE A 148 10.58 9.62 4.45
C ILE A 148 10.32 11.14 4.41
N ILE A 149 9.77 11.67 3.30
CA ILE A 149 9.31 13.06 3.18
C ILE A 149 7.92 13.09 2.55
N ASN A 150 7.02 13.84 3.17
CA ASN A 150 5.65 14.08 2.72
C ASN A 150 5.51 15.45 2.03
N GLY A 151 4.72 15.48 0.99
CA GLY A 151 4.22 16.67 0.31
C GLY A 151 2.74 16.52 -0.03
N GLY A 152 2.27 17.11 -1.10
CA GLY A 152 0.91 16.97 -1.62
C GLY A 152 -0.16 17.14 -0.54
N ALA A 153 -1.16 16.28 -0.53
CA ALA A 153 -2.23 16.26 0.48
C ALA A 153 -1.73 15.85 1.89
N HIS A 154 -0.56 15.24 2.00
CA HIS A 154 0.01 14.76 3.26
C HIS A 154 0.84 15.82 4.00
N SER A 155 0.96 17.04 3.48
CA SER A 155 1.77 18.13 4.09
C SER A 155 1.24 19.51 3.70
N ASP A 156 1.47 20.50 4.56
CA ASP A 156 1.23 21.92 4.26
C ASP A 156 2.37 22.57 3.44
N ALA A 157 3.39 21.80 3.06
CA ALA A 157 4.50 22.29 2.25
C ALA A 157 4.04 22.67 0.84
N PRO A 158 4.69 23.67 0.19
CA PRO A 158 4.38 24.08 -1.19
C PRO A 158 4.98 23.09 -2.21
N ILE A 159 4.66 21.82 -2.08
CA ILE A 159 5.09 20.72 -2.94
C ILE A 159 3.85 19.96 -3.39
N ASP A 160 3.71 19.73 -4.70
CA ASP A 160 2.54 19.06 -5.27
C ASP A 160 2.66 17.52 -5.18
N PHE A 161 3.85 16.95 -5.27
CA PHE A 161 4.07 15.51 -5.12
C PHE A 161 3.83 15.04 -3.69
N GLN A 162 3.19 13.89 -3.54
CA GLN A 162 2.67 13.43 -2.25
C GLN A 162 3.71 12.75 -1.37
N GLU A 163 4.55 11.85 -1.94
CA GLU A 163 5.52 11.09 -1.16
C GLU A 163 6.86 10.96 -1.87
N PHE A 164 7.92 11.10 -1.07
CA PHE A 164 9.30 10.87 -1.47
C PHE A 164 9.84 9.69 -0.66
N MET A 165 10.06 8.57 -1.35
CA MET A 165 10.42 7.30 -0.72
C MET A 165 11.86 6.93 -1.03
N ILE A 166 12.58 6.40 -0.04
CA ILE A 166 13.85 5.70 -0.25
C ILE A 166 13.61 4.21 -0.48
N VAL A 167 14.46 3.64 -1.31
CA VAL A 167 14.44 2.24 -1.69
C VAL A 167 15.82 1.64 -1.48
N PRO A 168 16.04 0.83 -0.44
CA PRO A 168 17.36 0.22 -0.16
C PRO A 168 17.63 -0.98 -1.07
N SER A 169 17.67 -0.72 -2.38
CA SER A 169 17.81 -1.73 -3.43
C SER A 169 19.15 -2.44 -3.45
N GLY A 170 20.21 -1.78 -2.94
CA GLY A 170 21.56 -2.35 -2.85
C GLY A 170 21.81 -3.19 -1.60
N ALA A 171 20.84 -3.33 -0.71
CA ALA A 171 21.02 -4.12 0.51
C ALA A 171 21.07 -5.62 0.20
N PRO A 172 21.89 -6.41 0.93
CA PRO A 172 22.01 -7.84 0.68
C PRO A 172 20.88 -8.70 1.28
N THR A 173 20.18 -8.18 2.30
CA THR A 173 19.09 -8.87 3.03
C THR A 173 18.03 -7.85 3.44
N PHE A 174 16.85 -8.33 3.82
CA PHE A 174 15.80 -7.45 4.33
C PHE A 174 16.23 -6.73 5.63
N ARG A 175 16.90 -7.43 6.53
CA ARG A 175 17.45 -6.86 7.77
C ARG A 175 18.39 -5.69 7.50
N GLU A 176 19.30 -5.84 6.53
CA GLU A 176 20.18 -4.76 6.13
C GLU A 176 19.43 -3.62 5.42
N ALA A 177 18.44 -3.94 4.59
CA ALA A 177 17.59 -2.93 3.98
C ALA A 177 16.88 -2.06 5.02
N LEU A 178 16.34 -2.68 6.06
CA LEU A 178 15.69 -1.96 7.16
C LEU A 178 16.69 -1.11 7.95
N ARG A 179 17.93 -1.61 8.17
CA ARG A 179 19.02 -0.84 8.78
C ARG A 179 19.37 0.38 7.94
N TYR A 180 19.60 0.21 6.63
CA TYR A 180 19.89 1.32 5.70
C TYR A 180 18.78 2.39 5.78
N GLY A 181 17.52 1.98 5.71
CA GLY A 181 16.41 2.88 5.83
C GLY A 181 16.40 3.67 7.15
N ALA A 182 16.59 2.98 8.28
CA ALA A 182 16.61 3.61 9.61
C ALA A 182 17.74 4.63 9.76
N GLU A 183 18.95 4.29 9.29
CA GLU A 183 20.11 5.17 9.37
C GLU A 183 19.92 6.41 8.47
N VAL A 184 19.39 6.24 7.25
CA VAL A 184 19.04 7.38 6.37
C VAL A 184 17.94 8.24 6.97
N PHE A 185 16.91 7.64 7.57
CA PHE A 185 15.82 8.37 8.25
C PHE A 185 16.37 9.25 9.39
N HIS A 186 17.25 8.72 10.23
CA HIS A 186 17.88 9.50 11.30
C HIS A 186 18.85 10.56 10.77
N ALA A 187 19.60 10.29 9.71
CA ALA A 187 20.43 11.27 9.03
C ALA A 187 19.59 12.41 8.44
N LEU A 188 18.44 12.08 7.81
CA LEU A 188 17.50 13.08 7.30
C LEU A 188 16.95 13.97 8.40
N LYS A 189 16.61 13.42 9.57
CA LYS A 189 16.20 14.22 10.74
C LYS A 189 17.27 15.27 11.09
N SER A 190 18.54 14.89 11.07
CA SER A 190 19.63 15.83 11.32
C SER A 190 19.76 16.89 10.21
N VAL A 191 19.68 16.49 8.93
CA VAL A 191 19.73 17.43 7.79
C VAL A 191 18.62 18.46 7.89
N LEU A 192 17.38 18.05 8.19
CA LEU A 192 16.25 18.95 8.36
C LEU A 192 16.44 19.87 9.55
N HIS A 193 16.89 19.36 10.69
CA HIS A 193 17.17 20.16 11.89
C HIS A 193 18.25 21.24 11.63
N ASP A 194 19.35 20.85 10.95
CA ASP A 194 20.45 21.75 10.63
C ASP A 194 20.00 22.89 9.68
N ARG A 195 18.96 22.66 8.89
CA ARG A 195 18.29 23.65 8.03
C ARG A 195 17.20 24.47 8.77
N GLY A 196 16.95 24.21 10.06
CA GLY A 196 15.90 24.87 10.83
C GLY A 196 14.48 24.45 10.43
N LEU A 197 14.32 23.28 9.80
CA LEU A 197 13.04 22.76 9.34
C LEU A 197 12.41 21.81 10.37
N SER A 198 11.07 21.68 10.30
CA SER A 198 10.33 20.77 11.17
C SER A 198 10.75 19.30 10.96
N THR A 199 10.91 18.59 12.07
CA THR A 199 11.10 17.13 12.11
C THR A 199 9.88 16.41 12.67
N ALA A 200 8.71 17.05 12.67
CA ALA A 200 7.43 16.38 12.92
C ALA A 200 7.10 15.41 11.79
N VAL A 201 6.45 14.31 12.15
CA VAL A 201 6.09 13.26 11.21
C VAL A 201 4.59 13.30 10.87
N GLY A 202 4.27 12.94 9.64
CA GLY A 202 2.90 12.77 9.17
C GLY A 202 2.29 11.40 9.55
N ASP A 203 1.13 11.12 9.00
CA ASP A 203 0.34 9.92 9.30
C ASP A 203 1.09 8.61 9.01
N GLU A 204 1.99 8.60 8.04
CA GLU A 204 2.75 7.44 7.62
C GLU A 204 4.17 7.38 8.22
N GLY A 205 4.48 8.29 9.14
CA GLY A 205 5.74 8.30 9.88
C GLY A 205 6.90 9.01 9.19
N GLY A 206 6.75 9.48 7.94
CA GLY A 206 7.73 10.33 7.25
C GLY A 206 7.67 11.77 7.73
N PHE A 207 8.76 12.53 7.56
CA PHE A 207 8.80 13.95 7.94
C PHE A 207 7.89 14.79 7.04
N ALA A 208 7.37 15.89 7.58
CA ALA A 208 6.55 16.86 6.85
C ALA A 208 7.16 18.27 6.95
N PRO A 209 8.40 18.49 6.47
CA PRO A 209 9.06 19.77 6.49
C PRO A 209 8.48 20.72 5.43
N ARG A 210 8.51 22.03 5.70
CA ARG A 210 8.13 23.02 4.70
C ARG A 210 9.29 23.25 3.72
N LEU A 211 9.45 22.37 2.75
CA LEU A 211 10.39 22.46 1.64
C LEU A 211 9.76 23.23 0.47
N ASN A 212 10.57 23.74 -0.46
CA ASN A 212 10.12 24.67 -1.49
C ASN A 212 9.75 24.00 -2.83
N SER A 213 10.24 22.82 -3.08
CA SER A 213 10.01 22.07 -4.34
C SER A 213 10.27 20.59 -4.17
N ALA A 214 9.92 19.79 -5.19
CA ALA A 214 10.25 18.37 -5.23
C ALA A 214 11.79 18.16 -5.26
N GLU A 215 12.52 19.00 -5.98
CA GLU A 215 13.99 18.97 -6.01
C GLU A 215 14.60 19.26 -4.63
N ASP A 216 14.05 20.22 -3.89
CA ASP A 216 14.52 20.53 -2.52
C ASP A 216 14.33 19.33 -1.59
N ALA A 217 13.24 18.57 -1.75
CA ALA A 217 13.03 17.32 -1.02
C ALA A 217 14.04 16.23 -1.41
N LEU A 218 14.27 16.04 -2.70
CA LEU A 218 15.24 15.06 -3.21
C LEU A 218 16.68 15.42 -2.83
N ASP A 219 17.03 16.69 -2.79
CA ASP A 219 18.33 17.17 -2.34
C ASP A 219 18.55 16.91 -0.83
N CYS A 220 17.52 17.08 0.00
CA CYS A 220 17.57 16.70 1.41
C CYS A 220 17.81 15.20 1.58
N ILE A 221 17.14 14.37 0.77
CA ILE A 221 17.33 12.92 0.80
C ILE A 221 18.75 12.55 0.36
N ALA A 222 19.25 13.13 -0.73
CA ALA A 222 20.61 12.90 -1.20
C ALA A 222 21.65 13.22 -0.14
N GLN A 223 21.51 14.36 0.55
CA GLN A 223 22.37 14.76 1.68
C GLN A 223 22.28 13.76 2.85
N ALA A 224 21.07 13.25 3.13
CA ALA A 224 20.87 12.27 4.20
C ALA A 224 21.52 10.92 3.89
N VAL A 225 21.42 10.47 2.63
CA VAL A 225 22.05 9.22 2.16
C VAL A 225 23.57 9.32 2.27
N ASP A 226 24.17 10.43 1.82
CA ASP A 226 25.61 10.69 1.94
C ASP A 226 26.03 10.78 3.41
N LYS A 227 25.31 11.52 4.24
CA LYS A 227 25.55 11.65 5.69
C LYS A 227 25.47 10.31 6.42
N ALA A 228 24.61 9.39 5.97
CA ALA A 228 24.50 8.03 6.50
C ALA A 228 25.61 7.09 5.98
N GLY A 229 26.41 7.53 5.02
CA GLY A 229 27.53 6.76 4.46
C GLY A 229 27.15 5.77 3.36
N TYR A 230 26.00 5.96 2.73
CA TYR A 230 25.51 5.12 1.62
C TYR A 230 25.70 5.80 0.26
N ARG A 231 25.76 4.99 -0.80
CA ARG A 231 25.91 5.46 -2.19
C ARG A 231 24.53 5.66 -2.81
N PHE A 232 24.25 6.93 -3.14
CA PHE A 232 22.99 7.29 -3.79
C PHE A 232 22.94 6.73 -5.22
N GLY A 233 21.94 5.94 -5.54
CA GLY A 233 21.80 5.23 -6.81
C GLY A 233 22.33 3.79 -6.83
N GLU A 234 23.18 3.40 -5.87
CA GLU A 234 23.70 2.03 -5.75
C GLU A 234 23.10 1.32 -4.54
N ASP A 235 23.25 1.90 -3.34
CA ASP A 235 22.73 1.34 -2.10
C ASP A 235 21.29 1.77 -1.84
N ILE A 236 20.98 3.04 -2.14
CA ILE A 236 19.67 3.67 -1.96
C ILE A 236 19.23 4.32 -3.27
N SER A 237 18.07 3.94 -3.76
CA SER A 237 17.36 4.57 -4.87
C SER A 237 16.13 5.34 -4.37
N ILE A 238 15.42 6.00 -5.27
CA ILE A 238 14.23 6.81 -4.99
C ILE A 238 13.00 6.21 -5.66
N ALA A 239 11.88 6.20 -4.94
CA ALA A 239 10.55 6.05 -5.49
C ALA A 239 9.71 7.30 -5.16
N LEU A 240 8.84 7.69 -6.08
CA LEU A 240 7.91 8.80 -5.91
C LEU A 240 6.48 8.28 -5.92
N ASP A 241 5.64 8.84 -5.07
CA ASP A 241 4.19 8.85 -5.25
C ASP A 241 3.77 10.29 -5.58
N VAL A 242 3.32 10.48 -6.80
CA VAL A 242 2.96 11.81 -7.31
C VAL A 242 1.53 12.16 -6.95
N ALA A 243 0.64 11.17 -6.87
CA ALA A 243 -0.80 11.34 -6.66
C ALA A 243 -1.38 12.42 -7.59
N SER A 244 -1.08 12.33 -8.88
CA SER A 244 -1.31 13.42 -9.84
C SER A 244 -2.77 13.74 -10.09
N SER A 245 -3.72 12.86 -9.71
CA SER A 245 -5.15 13.15 -9.72
C SER A 245 -5.51 14.36 -8.84
N GLU A 246 -4.76 14.61 -7.75
CA GLU A 246 -4.99 15.73 -6.83
C GLU A 246 -4.78 17.12 -7.47
N PHE A 247 -3.99 17.20 -8.52
CA PHE A 247 -3.71 18.46 -9.22
C PHE A 247 -4.04 18.41 -10.72
N TYR A 248 -4.78 17.40 -11.17
CA TYR A 248 -5.32 17.32 -12.51
C TYR A 248 -6.64 18.10 -12.62
N GLU A 249 -6.79 18.87 -13.67
CA GLU A 249 -8.03 19.61 -14.00
C GLU A 249 -8.70 18.97 -15.24
N PRO A 250 -9.76 18.15 -15.06
CA PRO A 250 -10.40 17.44 -16.17
C PRO A 250 -10.92 18.34 -17.29
N GLU A 251 -11.43 19.53 -16.94
CA GLU A 251 -11.98 20.49 -17.91
C GLU A 251 -10.93 21.01 -18.90
N SER A 252 -9.69 21.22 -18.43
CA SER A 252 -8.59 21.72 -19.25
C SER A 252 -7.67 20.60 -19.77
N GLY A 253 -7.73 19.40 -19.18
CA GLY A 253 -6.78 18.32 -19.44
C GLY A 253 -5.35 18.63 -18.98
N LEU A 254 -5.18 19.53 -18.01
CA LEU A 254 -3.89 19.99 -17.54
C LEU A 254 -3.63 19.62 -16.08
N TYR A 255 -2.37 19.40 -15.77
CA TYR A 255 -1.84 19.22 -14.42
C TYR A 255 -1.38 20.59 -13.89
N VAL A 256 -2.00 21.06 -12.81
CA VAL A 256 -1.77 22.41 -12.26
C VAL A 256 -1.06 22.32 -10.93
N PHE A 257 0.15 22.80 -10.85
CA PHE A 257 1.01 22.76 -9.66
C PHE A 257 0.56 23.83 -8.65
N LYS A 258 -0.62 23.62 -8.05
CA LYS A 258 -1.33 24.62 -7.21
C LYS A 258 -0.60 24.96 -5.94
N LYS A 259 0.16 24.02 -5.38
CA LYS A 259 0.87 24.22 -4.11
C LYS A 259 2.23 24.89 -4.30
N SER A 260 2.89 24.67 -5.44
CA SER A 260 4.22 25.21 -5.71
C SER A 260 4.17 26.51 -6.54
N ASP A 261 4.35 26.43 -7.83
CA ASP A 261 4.60 27.60 -8.69
C ASP A 261 3.40 28.01 -9.56
N GLY A 262 2.29 27.30 -9.51
CA GLY A 262 1.10 27.52 -10.32
C GLY A 262 1.26 27.15 -11.80
N SER A 263 2.37 26.50 -12.18
CA SER A 263 2.60 26.06 -13.54
C SER A 263 1.54 25.05 -14.01
N ARG A 264 1.26 25.06 -15.30
CA ARG A 264 0.26 24.18 -15.93
C ARG A 264 0.99 23.32 -16.94
N LYS A 265 0.80 22.03 -16.91
CA LYS A 265 1.48 21.06 -17.78
C LYS A 265 0.47 20.12 -18.44
N THR A 266 0.68 19.83 -19.70
CA THR A 266 0.09 18.67 -20.36
C THR A 266 0.72 17.38 -19.80
N ALA A 267 0.12 16.21 -20.06
CA ALA A 267 0.72 14.92 -19.69
C ALA A 267 2.12 14.72 -20.28
N ALA A 268 2.36 15.21 -21.50
CA ALA A 268 3.67 15.15 -22.15
C ALA A 268 4.71 16.01 -21.41
N GLU A 269 4.37 17.24 -21.05
CA GLU A 269 5.26 18.14 -20.30
C GLU A 269 5.51 17.67 -18.87
N LEU A 270 4.50 17.06 -18.22
CA LEU A 270 4.66 16.41 -16.92
C LEU A 270 5.62 15.20 -17.03
N THR A 271 5.47 14.39 -18.07
CA THR A 271 6.39 13.28 -18.36
C THR A 271 7.82 13.78 -18.60
N ASP A 272 7.99 14.90 -19.30
CA ASP A 272 9.30 15.53 -19.51
C ASP A 272 9.90 16.00 -18.19
N TYR A 273 9.11 16.53 -17.29
CA TYR A 273 9.57 16.89 -15.95
C TYR A 273 10.10 15.68 -15.17
N TYR A 274 9.42 14.53 -15.23
CA TYR A 274 9.95 13.29 -14.63
C TYR A 274 11.27 12.85 -15.26
N VAL A 275 11.41 12.98 -16.58
CA VAL A 275 12.67 12.68 -17.28
C VAL A 275 13.81 13.57 -16.75
N GLU A 276 13.57 14.87 -16.54
CA GLU A 276 14.58 15.78 -16.02
C GLU A 276 14.94 15.47 -14.56
N LEU A 277 13.96 15.15 -13.73
CA LEU A 277 14.22 14.68 -12.36
C LEU A 277 15.06 13.40 -12.35
N LYS A 278 14.73 12.42 -13.20
CA LYS A 278 15.44 11.15 -13.32
C LYS A 278 16.88 11.29 -13.78
N LYS A 279 17.23 12.34 -14.54
CA LYS A 279 18.61 12.64 -14.91
C LYS A 279 19.46 13.07 -13.73
N LYS A 280 18.84 13.67 -12.71
CA LYS A 280 19.54 14.21 -11.53
C LYS A 280 19.51 13.24 -10.35
N TYR A 281 18.46 12.45 -10.21
CA TYR A 281 18.20 11.59 -9.07
C TYR A 281 17.94 10.15 -9.51
N PRO A 282 18.36 9.15 -8.73
CA PRO A 282 18.19 7.73 -9.05
C PRO A 282 16.74 7.25 -8.84
N ILE A 283 15.79 7.82 -9.59
CA ILE A 283 14.38 7.49 -9.49
C ILE A 283 14.14 6.17 -10.25
N VAL A 284 13.74 5.14 -9.53
CA VAL A 284 13.46 3.80 -10.08
C VAL A 284 11.95 3.50 -10.19
N SER A 285 11.10 4.23 -9.47
CA SER A 285 9.65 4.02 -9.46
C SER A 285 8.89 5.34 -9.36
N ILE A 286 7.78 5.45 -10.10
CA ILE A 286 6.83 6.57 -10.05
C ILE A 286 5.43 5.97 -9.95
N GLU A 287 4.74 6.28 -8.85
CA GLU A 287 3.36 5.92 -8.59
C GLU A 287 2.45 7.08 -8.98
N ASP A 288 1.34 6.75 -9.64
CA ASP A 288 0.31 7.68 -10.12
C ASP A 288 0.89 8.94 -10.79
N GLY A 289 1.80 8.69 -11.72
CA GLY A 289 2.45 9.75 -12.51
C GLY A 289 1.52 10.49 -13.47
N CYS A 290 0.34 9.95 -13.76
CA CYS A 290 -0.79 10.60 -14.44
C CYS A 290 -2.08 10.33 -13.68
N ALA A 291 -3.10 11.16 -13.88
CA ALA A 291 -4.39 11.03 -13.21
C ALA A 291 -5.10 9.71 -13.55
N GLU A 292 -5.92 9.21 -12.64
CA GLU A 292 -6.62 7.92 -12.74
C GLU A 292 -7.50 7.75 -13.99
N ASN A 293 -8.00 8.86 -14.53
CA ASN A 293 -8.84 8.87 -15.73
C ASN A 293 -8.09 9.30 -17.01
N ASP A 294 -6.82 9.71 -16.91
CA ASP A 294 -6.00 10.15 -18.06
C ASP A 294 -5.22 8.99 -18.70
N TRP A 295 -5.94 8.04 -19.28
CA TRP A 295 -5.35 6.85 -19.93
C TRP A 295 -4.40 7.19 -21.09
N ASP A 296 -4.64 8.29 -21.81
CA ASP A 296 -3.77 8.77 -22.90
C ASP A 296 -2.47 9.35 -22.31
N GLY A 297 -2.53 10.09 -21.22
CA GLY A 297 -1.36 10.55 -20.47
C GLY A 297 -0.53 9.40 -19.95
N TRP A 298 -1.16 8.38 -19.38
CA TRP A 298 -0.49 7.15 -18.94
C TRP A 298 0.22 6.42 -20.07
N LYS A 299 -0.34 6.44 -21.28
CA LYS A 299 0.31 5.86 -22.47
C LYS A 299 1.58 6.63 -22.84
N ILE A 300 1.51 7.97 -22.89
CA ILE A 300 2.68 8.83 -23.14
C ILE A 300 3.78 8.55 -22.09
N LEU A 301 3.41 8.51 -20.81
CA LEU A 301 4.32 8.24 -19.71
C LEU A 301 4.98 6.85 -19.87
N THR A 302 4.19 5.82 -20.20
CA THR A 302 4.69 4.45 -20.33
C THR A 302 5.61 4.28 -21.53
N GLU A 303 5.28 4.86 -22.66
CA GLU A 303 6.13 4.82 -23.87
C GLU A 303 7.50 5.47 -23.62
N LYS A 304 7.53 6.54 -22.81
CA LYS A 304 8.74 7.32 -22.57
C LYS A 304 9.62 6.74 -21.45
N LEU A 305 9.03 6.32 -20.35
CA LEU A 305 9.75 5.90 -19.13
C LEU A 305 9.63 4.42 -18.80
N GLY A 306 8.63 3.71 -19.27
CA GLY A 306 8.30 2.35 -18.83
C GLY A 306 9.38 1.29 -19.07
N LYS A 307 10.38 1.54 -19.93
CA LYS A 307 11.52 0.64 -20.13
C LYS A 307 12.61 0.75 -19.07
N SER A 308 12.63 1.85 -18.32
CA SER A 308 13.71 2.16 -17.36
C SER A 308 13.18 2.60 -15.99
N THR A 309 11.87 2.61 -15.80
CA THR A 309 11.21 3.08 -14.57
C THR A 309 9.98 2.22 -14.32
N GLN A 310 9.80 1.80 -13.08
CA GLN A 310 8.56 1.20 -12.64
C GLN A 310 7.48 2.28 -12.60
N LEU A 311 6.36 2.05 -13.27
CA LEU A 311 5.22 2.95 -13.34
C LEU A 311 4.04 2.25 -12.66
N VAL A 312 3.77 2.66 -11.42
CA VAL A 312 2.81 2.01 -10.53
C VAL A 312 1.45 2.70 -10.67
N GLY A 313 0.41 1.95 -11.00
CA GLY A 313 -0.96 2.43 -10.90
C GLY A 313 -1.55 2.09 -9.53
N ASP A 314 -1.86 3.12 -8.73
CA ASP A 314 -2.67 3.03 -7.51
C ASP A 314 -4.13 3.36 -7.84
N ASP A 315 -4.48 4.61 -7.96
CA ASP A 315 -5.84 5.04 -8.31
C ASP A 315 -6.25 4.60 -9.72
N LEU A 316 -5.27 4.43 -10.63
CA LEU A 316 -5.51 3.89 -11.96
C LEU A 316 -6.11 2.47 -11.95
N PHE A 317 -5.69 1.62 -11.02
CA PHE A 317 -6.05 0.20 -10.98
C PHE A 317 -6.89 -0.20 -9.76
N VAL A 318 -6.84 0.54 -8.68
CA VAL A 318 -7.57 0.34 -7.41
C VAL A 318 -7.63 -1.12 -6.96
N THR A 319 -6.54 -1.88 -7.16
CA THR A 319 -6.44 -3.32 -6.86
C THR A 319 -7.50 -4.16 -7.60
N ASN A 320 -8.10 -3.64 -8.66
CA ASN A 320 -9.19 -4.27 -9.38
C ASN A 320 -8.72 -4.93 -10.68
N VAL A 321 -9.01 -6.22 -10.84
CA VAL A 321 -8.60 -7.02 -12.02
C VAL A 321 -9.15 -6.49 -13.34
N GLU A 322 -10.33 -5.85 -13.35
CA GLU A 322 -10.91 -5.30 -14.58
C GLU A 322 -10.13 -4.07 -15.07
N PHE A 323 -9.79 -3.15 -14.14
CA PHE A 323 -8.95 -1.99 -14.48
C PHE A 323 -7.52 -2.42 -14.85
N LEU A 324 -6.97 -3.41 -14.15
CA LEU A 324 -5.65 -3.95 -14.48
C LEU A 324 -5.65 -4.62 -15.86
N ARG A 325 -6.66 -5.42 -16.23
CA ARG A 325 -6.81 -5.99 -17.58
C ARG A 325 -6.86 -4.91 -18.65
N LYS A 326 -7.60 -3.82 -18.40
CA LYS A 326 -7.63 -2.67 -19.31
C LYS A 326 -6.23 -2.07 -19.48
N GLY A 327 -5.49 -1.85 -18.39
CA GLY A 327 -4.13 -1.34 -18.44
C GLY A 327 -3.17 -2.24 -19.22
N ILE A 328 -3.23 -3.55 -18.95
CA ILE A 328 -2.42 -4.55 -19.67
C ILE A 328 -2.76 -4.53 -21.17
N HIS A 329 -4.04 -4.50 -21.52
CA HIS A 329 -4.47 -4.46 -22.92
C HIS A 329 -4.01 -3.20 -23.67
N LEU A 330 -4.04 -2.06 -22.99
CA LEU A 330 -3.59 -0.78 -23.54
C LEU A 330 -2.07 -0.59 -23.48
N GLY A 331 -1.36 -1.44 -22.75
CA GLY A 331 0.08 -1.33 -22.51
C GLY A 331 0.46 -0.10 -21.71
N VAL A 332 -0.30 0.23 -20.66
CA VAL A 332 -0.06 1.39 -19.78
C VAL A 332 0.29 0.97 -18.38
N GLY A 333 1.28 1.66 -17.79
CA GLY A 333 1.89 1.23 -16.54
C GLY A 333 2.73 -0.04 -16.74
N ASN A 334 3.34 -0.54 -15.68
CA ASN A 334 4.05 -1.83 -15.63
C ASN A 334 4.08 -2.40 -14.21
N SER A 335 3.32 -1.80 -13.29
CA SER A 335 3.20 -2.21 -11.90
C SER A 335 1.83 -1.82 -11.35
N ILE A 336 1.34 -2.57 -10.38
CA ILE A 336 0.11 -2.27 -9.63
C ILE A 336 0.45 -2.05 -8.15
N LEU A 337 -0.14 -1.04 -7.53
CA LEU A 337 -0.22 -0.94 -6.08
C LEU A 337 -1.38 -1.81 -5.58
N VAL A 338 -1.13 -2.63 -4.57
CA VAL A 338 -2.11 -3.60 -4.06
C VAL A 338 -2.48 -3.21 -2.63
N LYS A 339 -3.67 -2.68 -2.46
CA LYS A 339 -4.26 -2.29 -1.18
C LYS A 339 -5.47 -3.18 -0.89
N VAL A 340 -5.38 -4.02 0.11
CA VAL A 340 -6.40 -5.04 0.42
C VAL A 340 -7.81 -4.48 0.57
N ASN A 341 -7.94 -3.25 1.09
CA ASN A 341 -9.26 -2.63 1.31
C ASN A 341 -9.84 -1.93 0.08
N GLN A 342 -9.03 -1.64 -0.96
CA GLN A 342 -9.53 -1.08 -2.22
C GLN A 342 -10.42 -2.07 -2.97
N ILE A 343 -10.22 -3.35 -2.76
CA ILE A 343 -11.03 -4.41 -3.38
C ILE A 343 -11.88 -5.17 -2.35
N GLY A 344 -11.40 -5.37 -1.11
CA GLY A 344 -12.19 -5.78 0.03
C GLY A 344 -12.31 -7.27 0.28
N SER A 345 -11.52 -8.14 -0.37
CA SER A 345 -11.35 -9.54 0.03
C SER A 345 -9.92 -10.03 -0.28
N LEU A 346 -9.49 -11.07 0.43
CA LEU A 346 -8.19 -11.70 0.22
C LEU A 346 -8.12 -12.36 -1.15
N THR A 347 -9.17 -13.07 -1.58
CA THR A 347 -9.20 -13.75 -2.88
C THR A 347 -9.00 -12.75 -4.01
N GLU A 348 -9.77 -11.66 -4.06
CA GLU A 348 -9.65 -10.64 -5.11
C GLU A 348 -8.29 -9.93 -5.06
N THR A 349 -7.72 -9.75 -3.85
CA THR A 349 -6.36 -9.22 -3.68
C THR A 349 -5.32 -10.14 -4.32
N LEU A 350 -5.40 -11.44 -4.06
CA LEU A 350 -4.49 -12.43 -4.64
C LEU A 350 -4.66 -12.55 -6.16
N ASP A 351 -5.89 -12.50 -6.66
CA ASP A 351 -6.21 -12.48 -8.09
C ASP A 351 -5.56 -11.29 -8.81
N ALA A 352 -5.56 -10.10 -8.19
CA ALA A 352 -4.92 -8.91 -8.75
C ALA A 352 -3.38 -9.08 -8.83
N VAL A 353 -2.76 -9.64 -7.78
CA VAL A 353 -1.31 -9.95 -7.77
C VAL A 353 -0.97 -10.98 -8.83
N GLU A 354 -1.74 -12.08 -8.91
CA GLU A 354 -1.52 -13.15 -9.91
C GLU A 354 -1.65 -12.62 -11.33
N LEU A 355 -2.71 -11.83 -11.60
CA LEU A 355 -2.92 -11.22 -12.91
C LEU A 355 -1.75 -10.31 -13.31
N ALA A 356 -1.27 -9.47 -12.39
CA ALA A 356 -0.13 -8.58 -12.62
C ALA A 356 1.12 -9.38 -12.97
N MET A 357 1.54 -10.28 -12.09
CA MET A 357 2.77 -11.06 -12.25
C MET A 357 2.71 -11.98 -13.47
N GLY A 358 1.55 -12.57 -13.76
CA GLY A 358 1.32 -13.39 -14.97
C GLY A 358 1.45 -12.62 -16.28
N ASN A 359 1.34 -11.29 -16.25
CA ASN A 359 1.46 -10.40 -17.41
C ASN A 359 2.71 -9.51 -17.38
N ARG A 360 3.73 -9.86 -16.60
CA ARG A 360 5.00 -9.12 -16.46
C ARG A 360 4.85 -7.73 -15.84
N TYR A 361 3.77 -7.45 -15.13
CA TYR A 361 3.66 -6.33 -14.23
C TYR A 361 4.23 -6.72 -12.88
N THR A 362 4.87 -5.80 -12.19
CA THR A 362 5.22 -5.97 -10.79
C THR A 362 4.02 -5.65 -9.90
N ALA A 363 4.04 -6.13 -8.67
CA ALA A 363 3.04 -5.82 -7.66
C ALA A 363 3.72 -5.27 -6.41
N VAL A 364 3.22 -4.15 -5.90
CA VAL A 364 3.68 -3.52 -4.66
C VAL A 364 2.59 -3.69 -3.62
N ILE A 365 2.82 -4.50 -2.60
CA ILE A 365 1.87 -4.66 -1.50
C ILE A 365 1.92 -3.43 -0.62
N SER A 366 0.78 -2.80 -0.35
CA SER A 366 0.73 -1.47 0.26
C SER A 366 -0.16 -1.40 1.50
N HIS A 367 0.26 -0.55 2.43
CA HIS A 367 -0.54 -0.06 3.54
C HIS A 367 -1.57 0.99 3.09
N ARG A 368 -2.28 1.56 4.07
CA ARG A 368 -3.07 2.80 3.91
C ARG A 368 -2.63 3.84 4.93
N SER A 369 -3.12 5.09 4.76
CA SER A 369 -2.80 6.19 5.69
C SER A 369 -3.29 5.89 7.10
N GLY A 370 -4.49 5.33 7.25
CA GLY A 370 -5.03 4.83 8.51
C GLY A 370 -4.75 3.33 8.65
N GLU A 371 -3.83 2.98 9.51
CA GLU A 371 -3.41 1.61 9.79
C GLU A 371 -3.75 1.19 11.22
N THR A 372 -3.64 -0.10 11.47
CA THR A 372 -3.67 -0.70 12.79
C THR A 372 -2.34 -1.43 13.05
N GLU A 373 -2.19 -2.10 14.18
CA GLU A 373 -1.06 -3.00 14.46
C GLU A 373 -1.09 -4.30 13.62
N ASP A 374 -2.15 -4.53 12.83
CA ASP A 374 -2.25 -5.69 11.94
C ASP A 374 -1.11 -5.69 10.91
N ALA A 375 -0.44 -6.82 10.78
CA ALA A 375 0.72 -6.99 9.90
C ALA A 375 0.47 -7.93 8.72
N THR A 376 -0.79 -8.23 8.40
CA THR A 376 -1.17 -9.20 7.35
C THR A 376 -0.55 -8.91 6.00
N ILE A 377 -0.40 -7.63 5.63
CA ILE A 377 0.22 -7.25 4.35
C ILE A 377 1.68 -7.70 4.21
N ALA A 378 2.40 -7.85 5.33
CA ALA A 378 3.75 -8.42 5.32
C ALA A 378 3.73 -9.90 4.93
N ASP A 379 2.79 -10.67 5.48
CA ASP A 379 2.60 -12.08 5.12
C ASP A 379 2.10 -12.24 3.69
N ILE A 380 1.22 -11.34 3.19
CA ILE A 380 0.78 -11.34 1.79
C ILE A 380 1.96 -11.08 0.86
N ALA A 381 2.82 -10.10 1.16
CA ALA A 381 3.97 -9.76 0.32
C ALA A 381 4.92 -10.96 0.15
N VAL A 382 5.21 -11.69 1.23
CA VAL A 382 6.07 -12.88 1.18
C VAL A 382 5.32 -14.07 0.60
N GLY A 383 4.04 -14.27 0.95
CA GLY A 383 3.21 -15.36 0.46
C GLY A 383 3.09 -15.36 -1.06
N THR A 384 2.89 -14.19 -1.65
CA THR A 384 2.79 -14.02 -3.11
C THR A 384 4.14 -13.94 -3.82
N ASN A 385 5.27 -13.84 -3.09
CA ASN A 385 6.58 -13.46 -3.64
C ASN A 385 6.52 -12.18 -4.50
N ALA A 386 5.67 -11.21 -4.15
CA ALA A 386 5.47 -9.97 -4.90
C ALA A 386 6.77 -9.14 -5.03
N GLY A 387 7.69 -9.31 -4.08
CA GLY A 387 9.03 -8.71 -4.12
C GLY A 387 9.10 -7.26 -3.71
N GLN A 388 7.98 -6.58 -3.45
CA GLN A 388 7.94 -5.17 -3.04
C GLN A 388 6.85 -4.91 -1.99
N ILE A 389 7.12 -3.94 -1.10
CA ILE A 389 6.15 -3.46 -0.11
C ILE A 389 6.29 -1.95 0.09
N LYS A 390 5.16 -1.24 0.15
CA LYS A 390 5.06 0.17 0.54
C LYS A 390 4.29 0.23 1.85
N THR A 391 4.96 0.49 2.98
CA THR A 391 4.32 0.43 4.31
C THR A 391 4.77 1.54 5.25
N GLY A 392 4.97 2.73 4.67
CA GLY A 392 5.31 3.93 5.41
C GLY A 392 6.78 4.05 5.77
N SER A 393 7.07 4.91 6.74
CA SER A 393 8.43 5.26 7.15
C SER A 393 8.94 4.40 8.31
N LEU A 394 10.09 4.80 8.88
CA LEU A 394 10.80 4.16 9.98
C LEU A 394 10.38 4.73 11.36
N SER A 395 9.13 5.17 11.48
CA SER A 395 8.53 5.64 12.72
C SER A 395 7.05 5.28 12.76
N ARG A 396 6.40 5.38 13.93
CA ARG A 396 5.04 4.95 14.27
C ARG A 396 4.87 3.42 14.32
N SER A 397 4.28 2.93 15.41
CA SER A 397 4.18 1.48 15.71
C SER A 397 3.36 0.72 14.68
N ASP A 398 2.35 1.37 14.09
CA ASP A 398 1.51 0.82 13.04
C ASP A 398 2.30 0.47 11.76
N ARG A 399 3.36 1.23 11.45
CA ARG A 399 4.29 0.94 10.34
C ARG A 399 5.33 -0.10 10.74
N MET A 400 5.94 0.10 11.92
CA MET A 400 6.96 -0.84 12.45
C MET A 400 6.41 -2.25 12.64
N ALA A 401 5.13 -2.43 12.91
CA ALA A 401 4.50 -3.75 13.02
C ALA A 401 4.74 -4.62 11.77
N LYS A 402 4.61 -4.03 10.57
CA LYS A 402 4.82 -4.70 9.29
C LYS A 402 6.30 -5.02 9.05
N TYR A 403 7.19 -4.06 9.29
CA TYR A 403 8.64 -4.27 9.18
C TYR A 403 9.16 -5.32 10.16
N ASN A 404 8.70 -5.27 11.41
CA ASN A 404 9.06 -6.26 12.43
C ASN A 404 8.51 -7.66 12.10
N ARG A 405 7.34 -7.74 11.44
CA ARG A 405 6.83 -9.02 10.93
C ARG A 405 7.74 -9.59 9.83
N LEU A 406 8.20 -8.77 8.91
CA LEU A 406 9.12 -9.18 7.84
C LEU A 406 10.48 -9.64 8.41
N LEU A 407 11.01 -9.00 9.46
CA LEU A 407 12.23 -9.47 10.14
C LEU A 407 12.03 -10.87 10.74
N ARG A 408 10.87 -11.14 11.37
CA ARG A 408 10.55 -12.47 11.90
C ARG A 408 10.41 -13.50 10.79
N ILE A 409 9.78 -13.13 9.66
CA ILE A 409 9.68 -14.02 8.50
C ILE A 409 11.07 -14.34 7.93
N GLU A 410 11.96 -13.34 7.82
CA GLU A 410 13.34 -13.57 7.37
C GLU A 410 14.08 -14.56 8.30
N GLU A 411 13.91 -14.42 9.61
CA GLU A 411 14.47 -15.35 10.59
C GLU A 411 13.86 -16.76 10.49
N GLU A 412 12.53 -16.88 10.32
CA GLU A 412 11.84 -18.16 10.12
C GLU A 412 12.29 -18.89 8.84
N LEU A 413 12.60 -18.15 7.78
CA LEU A 413 13.08 -18.68 6.50
C LEU A 413 14.57 -19.07 6.54
N GLY A 414 15.38 -18.40 7.37
CA GLY A 414 16.82 -18.65 7.48
C GLY A 414 17.53 -18.55 6.13
N GLU A 415 18.34 -19.56 5.80
CA GLU A 415 19.10 -19.59 4.55
C GLU A 415 18.25 -19.66 3.27
N SER A 416 16.98 -20.04 3.36
CA SER A 416 16.06 -20.04 2.24
C SER A 416 15.53 -18.66 1.87
N ALA A 417 15.66 -17.68 2.76
CA ALA A 417 15.24 -16.31 2.51
C ALA A 417 15.94 -15.74 1.26
N ARG A 418 15.17 -15.03 0.46
CA ARG A 418 15.69 -14.26 -0.68
C ARG A 418 15.23 -12.82 -0.51
N TYR A 419 16.16 -11.89 -0.51
CA TYR A 419 15.81 -10.47 -0.60
C TYR A 419 15.62 -10.13 -2.08
N GLY A 420 14.44 -9.67 -2.44
CA GLY A 420 14.02 -9.58 -3.82
C GLY A 420 14.71 -8.43 -4.57
N ASN A 421 15.03 -8.70 -5.83
CA ASN A 421 15.20 -7.69 -6.87
C ASN A 421 13.79 -7.23 -7.26
N GLY A 422 13.12 -6.46 -6.39
CA GLY A 422 11.69 -6.16 -6.49
C GLY A 422 11.27 -5.47 -7.77
N PHE A 423 12.20 -4.80 -8.43
CA PHE A 423 11.97 -4.05 -9.66
C PHE A 423 12.29 -4.95 -10.87
N GLY A 424 11.38 -5.82 -11.29
CA GLY A 424 11.57 -6.75 -12.40
C GLY A 424 11.92 -6.16 -13.79
N LEU A 425 12.43 -4.93 -13.81
CA LEU A 425 12.80 -4.17 -15.01
C LEU A 425 14.32 -4.18 -15.28
N PHE A 426 15.13 -4.83 -14.45
CA PHE A 426 16.60 -4.75 -14.53
C PHE A 426 17.27 -6.12 -14.48
#